data_d26ca82d5c0a0122f94d4d356461f417
#
_entry.id   d26ca82d5c0a0122f94d4d356461f417
#
_cell.length_a   1.000
_cell.length_b   1.000
_cell.length_c   1.000
_cell.angle_alpha   90.00
_cell.angle_beta   90.00
_cell.angle_gamma   90.00
#
_symmetry.space_group_name_H-M   'P 1'
#
loop_
_entity.id
_entity.type
_entity.pdbx_description
1 polymer ?
#
loop_
_entity_poly.entity_id
_entity_poly.type
_entity_poly.pdbx_seq_one_letter_code
_entity_poly.pdbx_strand_id
1 'polypeptide(L)'
;MADLSLYTKLMNSAYKLFTERCGELPLYHGNDISEFIPPEENADLERISFRSAGVSKQAVTRLIAELENDWKIHLSGFGMLLDGRLVCEYYPEYNIPVCRHVSFSVSKSVVAMAVGIAEEQGILNLDDRLCDIFPSHSGIFLKRGMKNVTIRHLLTMTAGVTFDELSSFFSMDWRMSYMGSDLGFEPGSDFAYNSLNTYMLVAAITKRSGKKFIDYINEFLFVPMGIHDVTWDKCPQGIEKGGWGMKLSVPDMLKLGQLYLNNGSWMVQGVRCQLVPEKWVRESLNCHVPMQDNRMIRGYGYHIWLLANGAFLYNGVFGQNVYVHPDRQLVIAMTASAYALFPDGKPVECLCRFSENDMNFRRDKTKDVLKRQLFCREAEDLSVRFYSPKKHAGLYLENRLSQSERKCMQQMVPYLERTYCFDEYASALVPLSTQVLYSNYMTGIAQIRFGMEQGFPVMHVTDDGITYHIPLGFGEKIYRQQTLAVNGKEYRISTHCILSLNAERRLMLEVQIYFPEEIADKKLVFLFDGNELELHASETPDIIRFAGLLAGEKRMLRTSRLEQKNIPNYMKYKLRRLVAPTVIGHAIE
;
A
#
# COMPACT_ATOMS: atom_id res chain seq x y z
N MET A 1 26.19 -16.53 17.63
CA MET A 1 26.15 -17.43 16.43
C MET A 1 24.94 -17.15 15.53
N ALA A 2 23.80 -16.73 16.05
CA ALA A 2 22.63 -16.35 15.23
C ALA A 2 22.92 -15.15 14.30
N ASP A 3 23.62 -14.13 14.80
CA ASP A 3 23.95 -12.92 14.03
C ASP A 3 24.85 -13.16 12.81
N LEU A 4 25.82 -14.08 12.90
CA LEU A 4 26.72 -14.38 11.79
C LEU A 4 25.99 -15.11 10.65
N SER A 5 25.05 -16.00 10.99
CA SER A 5 24.22 -16.71 10.03
C SER A 5 23.24 -15.77 9.32
N LEU A 6 22.64 -14.83 10.05
CA LEU A 6 21.75 -13.81 9.50
C LEU A 6 22.50 -12.84 8.58
N TYR A 7 23.67 -12.35 9.03
CA TYR A 7 24.52 -11.48 8.24
C TYR A 7 25.00 -12.15 6.94
N THR A 8 25.37 -13.43 7.01
CA THR A 8 25.78 -14.20 5.85
C THR A 8 24.63 -14.40 4.85
N LYS A 9 23.39 -14.65 5.34
CA LYS A 9 22.20 -14.74 4.50
C LYS A 9 21.85 -13.41 3.84
N LEU A 10 21.92 -12.30 4.60
CA LEU A 10 21.73 -10.93 4.10
C LEU A 10 22.72 -10.60 2.98
N MET A 11 24.01 -10.87 3.22
CA MET A 11 25.07 -10.64 2.24
C MET A 11 24.89 -11.51 1.00
N ASN A 12 24.46 -12.78 1.16
CA ASN A 12 24.22 -13.68 0.06
C ASN A 12 22.99 -13.28 -0.77
N SER A 13 21.89 -12.88 -0.13
CA SER A 13 20.71 -12.38 -0.83
C SER A 13 20.97 -11.05 -1.54
N ALA A 14 21.71 -10.12 -0.88
CA ALA A 14 22.16 -8.91 -1.53
C ALA A 14 23.12 -9.23 -2.71
N TYR A 15 24.05 -10.16 -2.54
CA TYR A 15 24.95 -10.60 -3.60
C TYR A 15 24.18 -11.16 -4.79
N LYS A 16 23.19 -12.05 -4.58
CA LYS A 16 22.35 -12.63 -5.63
C LYS A 16 21.52 -11.55 -6.35
N LEU A 17 20.92 -10.61 -5.60
CA LEU A 17 20.20 -9.47 -6.16
C LEU A 17 21.11 -8.58 -7.03
N PHE A 18 22.36 -8.34 -6.58
CA PHE A 18 23.32 -7.48 -7.30
C PHE A 18 24.07 -8.19 -8.42
N THR A 19 24.12 -9.52 -8.45
CA THR A 19 24.77 -10.30 -9.51
C THR A 19 23.77 -10.77 -10.59
N GLU A 20 22.53 -10.25 -10.55
CA GLU A 20 21.47 -10.61 -11.52
C GLU A 20 21.00 -12.10 -11.40
N ARG A 21 21.29 -12.75 -10.27
CA ARG A 21 20.86 -14.12 -9.97
C ARG A 21 19.58 -14.14 -9.13
N CYS A 22 18.61 -13.29 -9.51
CA CYS A 22 17.37 -13.16 -8.76
C CYS A 22 16.58 -14.47 -8.69
N GLY A 23 16.60 -15.30 -9.74
CA GLY A 23 15.97 -16.62 -9.75
C GLY A 23 16.55 -17.63 -8.75
N GLU A 24 17.75 -17.37 -8.17
CA GLU A 24 18.34 -18.19 -7.12
C GLU A 24 17.93 -17.77 -5.70
N LEU A 25 17.17 -16.67 -5.55
CA LEU A 25 16.63 -16.27 -4.26
C LEU A 25 15.51 -17.22 -3.84
N PRO A 26 15.40 -17.57 -2.54
CA PRO A 26 14.34 -18.44 -2.09
C PRO A 26 12.98 -17.78 -2.37
N LEU A 27 12.17 -18.43 -3.20
CA LEU A 27 10.80 -18.01 -3.46
C LEU A 27 9.98 -18.25 -2.20
N TYR A 28 9.32 -17.20 -1.73
CA TYR A 28 8.31 -17.32 -0.69
C TYR A 28 6.97 -17.57 -1.38
N HIS A 29 6.52 -18.80 -1.36
CA HIS A 29 5.17 -19.15 -1.82
C HIS A 29 4.17 -18.66 -0.78
N GLY A 30 3.69 -17.43 -0.95
CA GLY A 30 2.50 -16.98 -0.25
C GLY A 30 1.32 -17.84 -0.71
N ASN A 31 0.75 -18.60 0.21
CA ASN A 31 -0.41 -19.43 -0.07
C ASN A 31 -1.65 -18.54 -0.24
N ASP A 32 -2.53 -19.03 -1.09
CA ASP A 32 -3.90 -18.64 -1.36
C ASP A 32 -4.08 -17.51 -2.38
N ILE A 33 -4.24 -17.97 -3.63
CA ILE A 33 -4.97 -17.25 -4.66
C ILE A 33 -6.44 -17.29 -4.22
N SER A 34 -6.93 -16.23 -3.59
CA SER A 34 -8.37 -16.05 -3.46
C SER A 34 -8.89 -15.54 -4.81
N GLU A 35 -9.80 -16.27 -5.44
CA GLU A 35 -10.54 -15.77 -6.59
C GLU A 35 -11.12 -14.39 -6.22
N PHE A 36 -10.77 -13.38 -7.03
CA PHE A 36 -11.34 -12.05 -6.89
C PHE A 36 -12.77 -12.09 -7.40
N ILE A 37 -13.72 -12.05 -6.48
CA ILE A 37 -15.11 -11.71 -6.77
C ILE A 37 -15.20 -10.20 -6.58
N PRO A 38 -15.46 -9.39 -7.65
CA PRO A 38 -15.68 -7.97 -7.48
C PRO A 38 -16.83 -7.79 -6.50
N PRO A 39 -16.65 -7.09 -5.37
CA PRO A 39 -17.78 -6.78 -4.50
C PRO A 39 -18.81 -5.97 -5.31
N GLU A 40 -20.07 -6.29 -5.17
CA GLU A 40 -21.17 -5.41 -5.58
C GLU A 40 -20.93 -4.03 -4.97
N GLU A 41 -21.31 -2.96 -5.67
CA GLU A 41 -21.10 -1.58 -5.23
C GLU A 41 -21.35 -1.45 -3.72
N ASN A 42 -20.40 -0.81 -2.98
CA ASN A 42 -20.51 -0.60 -1.53
C ASN A 42 -21.78 0.21 -1.21
N ALA A 43 -22.92 -0.46 -1.20
CA ALA A 43 -24.23 0.11 -0.88
C ALA A 43 -24.33 0.58 0.59
N ASP A 44 -23.37 0.19 1.44
CA ASP A 44 -23.43 0.32 2.90
C ASP A 44 -23.11 1.72 3.43
N LEU A 45 -22.49 2.61 2.62
CA LEU A 45 -22.15 3.97 3.02
C LEU A 45 -23.18 4.94 2.42
N GLU A 46 -24.04 5.51 3.28
CA GLU A 46 -24.99 6.54 2.86
C GLU A 46 -24.25 7.72 2.22
N ARG A 47 -24.65 8.12 1.01
CA ARG A 47 -24.07 9.23 0.26
C ARG A 47 -24.76 10.55 0.56
N ILE A 48 -23.98 11.61 0.67
CA ILE A 48 -24.49 12.95 0.89
C ILE A 48 -23.82 13.95 -0.05
N SER A 49 -24.56 14.92 -0.59
CA SER A 49 -23.98 15.98 -1.41
C SER A 49 -23.10 16.93 -0.59
N PHE A 50 -22.10 17.55 -1.21
CA PHE A 50 -21.27 18.60 -0.58
C PHE A 50 -22.11 19.70 0.08
N ARG A 51 -23.17 20.12 -0.59
CA ARG A 51 -24.09 21.12 -0.08
C ARG A 51 -24.78 20.67 1.20
N SER A 52 -25.34 19.47 1.20
CA SER A 52 -26.05 18.94 2.37
C SER A 52 -25.09 18.66 3.53
N ALA A 53 -23.84 18.30 3.22
CA ALA A 53 -22.77 18.12 4.20
C ALA A 53 -22.23 19.44 4.75
N GLY A 54 -22.49 20.58 4.09
CA GLY A 54 -21.95 21.89 4.47
C GLY A 54 -20.45 22.01 4.25
N VAL A 55 -19.88 21.31 3.25
CA VAL A 55 -18.47 21.31 2.90
C VAL A 55 -18.27 21.95 1.54
N SER A 56 -17.23 22.76 1.40
CA SER A 56 -16.87 23.35 0.13
C SER A 56 -16.30 22.31 -0.83
N LYS A 57 -17.01 22.08 -1.95
CA LYS A 57 -16.54 21.24 -3.06
C LYS A 57 -15.17 21.70 -3.56
N GLN A 58 -14.98 23.04 -3.70
CA GLN A 58 -13.70 23.60 -4.15
C GLN A 58 -12.55 23.31 -3.19
N ALA A 59 -12.81 23.30 -1.87
CA ALA A 59 -11.79 22.96 -0.88
C ALA A 59 -11.37 21.48 -1.01
N VAL A 60 -12.33 20.57 -1.15
CA VAL A 60 -12.03 19.13 -1.35
C VAL A 60 -11.35 18.89 -2.70
N THR A 61 -11.80 19.55 -3.77
CA THR A 61 -11.15 19.45 -5.09
C THR A 61 -9.70 19.95 -5.04
N ARG A 62 -9.42 21.05 -4.32
CA ARG A 62 -8.05 21.54 -4.13
C ARG A 62 -7.17 20.55 -3.36
N LEU A 63 -7.71 19.95 -2.29
CA LEU A 63 -7.00 18.93 -1.54
C LEU A 63 -6.63 17.74 -2.44
N ILE A 64 -7.60 17.19 -3.19
CA ILE A 64 -7.37 16.06 -4.10
C ILE A 64 -6.35 16.46 -5.18
N ALA A 65 -6.50 17.63 -5.80
CA ALA A 65 -5.57 18.11 -6.82
C ALA A 65 -4.15 18.33 -6.27
N GLU A 66 -4.01 18.80 -5.03
CA GLU A 66 -2.69 18.92 -4.38
C GLU A 66 -2.07 17.55 -4.14
N LEU A 67 -2.84 16.57 -3.66
CA LEU A 67 -2.37 15.21 -3.44
C LEU A 67 -2.03 14.48 -4.74
N GLU A 68 -2.78 14.72 -5.80
CA GLU A 68 -2.59 14.07 -7.11
C GLU A 68 -1.42 14.68 -7.89
N ASN A 69 -1.30 16.01 -7.90
CA ASN A 69 -0.29 16.72 -8.69
C ASN A 69 1.09 16.82 -8.01
N ASP A 70 1.19 16.44 -6.73
CA ASP A 70 2.49 16.36 -6.06
C ASP A 70 3.23 15.10 -6.52
N TRP A 71 4.29 15.28 -7.30
CA TRP A 71 5.11 14.18 -7.85
C TRP A 71 5.67 13.22 -6.78
N LYS A 72 5.58 13.59 -5.49
CA LYS A 72 6.00 12.77 -4.36
C LYS A 72 4.86 11.94 -3.77
N ILE A 73 3.62 12.11 -4.21
CA ILE A 73 2.47 11.49 -3.55
C ILE A 73 1.82 10.40 -4.40
N HIS A 74 1.59 10.58 -5.70
CA HIS A 74 0.92 9.61 -6.59
C HIS A 74 -0.33 8.97 -5.95
N LEU A 75 -1.39 9.74 -5.83
CA LEU A 75 -2.65 9.32 -5.21
C LEU A 75 -3.30 8.18 -5.99
N SER A 76 -3.63 7.06 -5.32
CA SER A 76 -4.29 5.88 -5.92
C SER A 76 -5.77 5.78 -5.57
N GLY A 77 -6.19 6.40 -4.47
CA GLY A 77 -7.58 6.43 -4.05
C GLY A 77 -7.78 7.39 -2.87
N PHE A 78 -8.96 7.98 -2.79
CA PHE A 78 -9.33 8.92 -1.74
C PHE A 78 -10.83 8.79 -1.43
N GLY A 79 -11.18 8.84 -0.15
CA GLY A 79 -12.56 8.89 0.31
C GLY A 79 -12.72 9.77 1.53
N MET A 80 -13.90 10.40 1.69
CA MET A 80 -14.19 11.29 2.82
C MET A 80 -15.60 11.04 3.36
N LEU A 81 -15.68 10.69 4.65
CA LEU A 81 -16.91 10.68 5.41
C LEU A 81 -17.01 11.93 6.28
N LEU A 82 -18.22 12.44 6.40
CA LEU A 82 -18.58 13.48 7.35
C LEU A 82 -19.91 13.14 8.02
N ASP A 83 -19.93 13.14 9.36
CA ASP A 83 -21.06 12.68 10.16
C ASP A 83 -21.52 11.25 9.75
N GLY A 84 -20.56 10.37 9.46
CA GLY A 84 -20.83 8.98 9.06
C GLY A 84 -21.32 8.80 7.63
N ARG A 85 -21.40 9.86 6.81
CA ARG A 85 -21.91 9.81 5.43
C ARG A 85 -20.83 10.16 4.43
N LEU A 86 -20.84 9.45 3.29
CA LEU A 86 -19.87 9.59 2.23
C LEU A 86 -20.12 10.86 1.42
N VAL A 87 -19.19 11.82 1.52
CA VAL A 87 -19.25 13.11 0.83
C VAL A 87 -18.56 13.05 -0.51
N CYS A 88 -17.41 12.34 -0.57
CA CYS A 88 -16.57 12.29 -1.75
C CYS A 88 -15.78 10.98 -1.81
N GLU A 89 -15.63 10.48 -3.03
CA GLU A 89 -14.64 9.48 -3.41
C GLU A 89 -13.92 9.95 -4.66
N TYR A 90 -12.63 9.66 -4.76
CA TYR A 90 -11.83 9.91 -5.94
C TYR A 90 -10.92 8.72 -6.21
N TYR A 91 -10.89 8.30 -7.46
CA TYR A 91 -9.98 7.27 -7.97
C TYR A 91 -9.44 7.72 -9.32
N PRO A 92 -8.13 7.63 -9.56
CA PRO A 92 -7.57 7.79 -10.90
C PRO A 92 -8.22 6.81 -11.88
N GLU A 93 -8.21 7.15 -13.16
CA GLU A 93 -8.91 6.36 -14.19
C GLU A 93 -8.39 4.93 -14.36
N TYR A 94 -7.17 4.65 -13.93
CA TYR A 94 -6.59 3.30 -13.91
C TYR A 94 -7.08 2.44 -12.74
N ASN A 95 -7.79 3.01 -11.77
CA ASN A 95 -8.23 2.36 -10.55
C ASN A 95 -9.77 2.36 -10.43
N ILE A 96 -10.31 1.54 -9.53
CA ILE A 96 -11.74 1.43 -9.25
C ILE A 96 -12.00 1.47 -7.73
N PRO A 97 -13.18 1.92 -7.27
CA PRO A 97 -13.50 2.06 -5.84
C PRO A 97 -13.25 0.81 -5.00
N VAL A 98 -13.60 -0.33 -5.54
CA VAL A 98 -13.53 -1.62 -4.86
C VAL A 98 -12.15 -2.30 -4.97
N CYS A 99 -11.17 -1.65 -5.62
CA CYS A 99 -9.84 -2.20 -5.71
C CYS A 99 -9.16 -2.18 -4.33
N ARG A 100 -8.75 -3.35 -3.87
CA ARG A 100 -7.90 -3.46 -2.69
C ARG A 100 -6.55 -2.84 -2.97
N HIS A 101 -6.00 -2.18 -1.99
CA HIS A 101 -4.63 -1.66 -2.05
C HIS A 101 -3.85 -2.13 -0.82
N VAL A 102 -2.56 -2.40 -0.99
CA VAL A 102 -1.70 -2.76 0.13
C VAL A 102 -1.68 -1.64 1.16
N SER A 103 -2.13 -1.93 2.38
CA SER A 103 -2.37 -0.92 3.42
C SER A 103 -1.19 -0.72 4.37
N PHE A 104 -0.15 -1.57 4.25
CA PHE A 104 1.02 -1.56 5.13
C PHE A 104 0.64 -1.49 6.62
N SER A 105 1.19 -0.50 7.32
CA SER A 105 1.03 -0.38 8.78
C SER A 105 -0.34 0.09 9.25
N VAL A 106 -1.27 0.44 8.36
CA VAL A 106 -2.70 0.57 8.72
C VAL A 106 -3.21 -0.74 9.36
N SER A 107 -2.65 -1.88 8.94
CA SER A 107 -2.95 -3.19 9.52
C SER A 107 -2.73 -3.27 11.03
N LYS A 108 -1.77 -2.51 11.57
CA LYS A 108 -1.47 -2.49 13.01
C LYS A 108 -2.67 -2.01 13.84
N SER A 109 -3.35 -0.96 13.37
CA SER A 109 -4.54 -0.44 14.05
C SER A 109 -5.69 -1.45 14.03
N VAL A 110 -5.81 -2.23 12.95
CA VAL A 110 -6.79 -3.33 12.86
C VAL A 110 -6.43 -4.46 13.83
N VAL A 111 -5.15 -4.81 13.95
CA VAL A 111 -4.69 -5.79 14.97
C VAL A 111 -4.96 -5.28 16.39
N ALA A 112 -4.77 -3.99 16.66
CA ALA A 112 -5.13 -3.42 17.97
C ALA A 112 -6.64 -3.53 18.25
N MET A 113 -7.52 -3.34 17.26
CA MET A 113 -8.96 -3.61 17.41
C MET A 113 -9.20 -5.08 17.77
N ALA A 114 -8.53 -6.02 17.10
CA ALA A 114 -8.65 -7.45 17.39
C ALA A 114 -8.17 -7.80 18.81
N VAL A 115 -7.11 -7.14 19.31
CA VAL A 115 -6.65 -7.32 20.70
C VAL A 115 -7.71 -6.83 21.68
N GLY A 116 -8.38 -5.70 21.40
CA GLY A 116 -9.46 -5.20 22.27
C GLY A 116 -10.67 -6.14 22.31
N ILE A 117 -11.01 -6.76 21.19
CA ILE A 117 -12.04 -7.81 21.14
C ILE A 117 -11.59 -9.03 21.96
N ALA A 118 -10.32 -9.44 21.81
CA ALA A 118 -9.78 -10.59 22.52
C ALA A 118 -9.66 -10.34 24.04
N GLU A 119 -9.40 -9.10 24.48
CA GLU A 119 -9.41 -8.72 25.90
C GLU A 119 -10.81 -8.83 26.49
N GLU A 120 -11.81 -8.30 25.82
CA GLU A 120 -13.23 -8.38 26.26
C GLU A 120 -13.72 -9.83 26.36
N GLN A 121 -13.24 -10.70 25.46
CA GLN A 121 -13.54 -12.12 25.47
C GLN A 121 -12.73 -12.91 26.51
N GLY A 122 -11.80 -12.28 27.25
CA GLY A 122 -10.92 -12.94 28.20
C GLY A 122 -9.87 -13.86 27.56
N ILE A 123 -9.63 -13.74 26.27
CA ILE A 123 -8.63 -14.51 25.50
C ILE A 123 -7.22 -14.00 25.79
N LEU A 124 -7.06 -12.66 25.88
CA LEU A 124 -5.81 -11.96 26.18
C LEU A 124 -6.03 -10.94 27.31
N ASN A 125 -4.94 -10.66 28.04
CA ASN A 125 -4.86 -9.53 28.95
C ASN A 125 -3.66 -8.65 28.58
N LEU A 126 -3.76 -7.34 28.76
CA LEU A 126 -2.67 -6.41 28.46
C LEU A 126 -1.36 -6.71 29.20
N ASP A 127 -1.45 -7.29 30.37
CA ASP A 127 -0.31 -7.62 31.24
C ASP A 127 0.19 -9.08 31.07
N ASP A 128 -0.44 -9.86 30.16
CA ASP A 128 0.05 -11.17 29.75
C ASP A 128 1.46 -11.07 29.20
N ARG A 129 2.38 -11.88 29.72
CA ARG A 129 3.77 -11.94 29.23
C ARG A 129 3.88 -12.89 28.04
N LEU A 130 4.65 -12.51 27.04
CA LEU A 130 4.86 -13.37 25.86
C LEU A 130 5.42 -14.76 26.21
N CYS A 131 6.30 -14.84 27.20
CA CYS A 131 6.86 -16.12 27.65
C CYS A 131 5.81 -17.07 28.25
N ASP A 132 4.71 -16.56 28.80
CA ASP A 132 3.61 -17.36 29.31
C ASP A 132 2.65 -17.81 28.22
N ILE A 133 2.52 -17.01 27.16
CA ILE A 133 1.74 -17.37 25.97
C ILE A 133 2.50 -18.40 25.10
N PHE A 134 3.83 -18.28 25.00
CA PHE A 134 4.69 -19.11 24.18
C PHE A 134 5.74 -19.87 25.02
N PRO A 135 5.34 -20.77 25.94
CA PRO A 135 6.26 -21.44 26.88
C PRO A 135 7.29 -22.34 26.15
N SER A 136 6.96 -22.92 25.01
CA SER A 136 7.87 -23.72 24.20
C SER A 136 9.05 -22.92 23.61
N HIS A 137 8.91 -21.60 23.54
CA HIS A 137 9.94 -20.68 23.07
C HIS A 137 10.68 -19.98 24.23
N SER A 138 10.31 -20.29 25.49
CA SER A 138 10.84 -19.64 26.69
C SER A 138 11.96 -20.42 27.40
N GLY A 139 12.59 -21.39 26.70
CA GLY A 139 13.66 -22.23 27.26
C GLY A 139 14.99 -21.50 27.50
N ILE A 140 16.10 -22.26 27.53
CA ILE A 140 17.48 -21.80 27.82
C ILE A 140 17.94 -20.62 26.95
N PHE A 141 17.32 -20.42 25.78
CA PHE A 141 17.65 -19.35 24.83
C PHE A 141 16.93 -18.03 25.10
N LEU A 142 16.02 -17.95 26.10
CA LEU A 142 15.31 -16.71 26.39
C LEU A 142 16.25 -15.68 26.99
N LYS A 143 16.41 -14.55 26.30
CA LYS A 143 17.29 -13.46 26.75
C LYS A 143 16.74 -12.80 28.03
N ARG A 144 17.66 -12.30 28.85
CA ARG A 144 17.32 -11.51 30.03
C ARG A 144 16.50 -10.28 29.60
N GLY A 145 15.38 -10.03 30.22
CA GLY A 145 14.46 -8.93 29.87
C GLY A 145 13.28 -9.38 29.00
N MET A 146 13.44 -10.33 28.06
CA MET A 146 12.32 -10.84 27.25
C MET A 146 11.17 -11.40 28.12
N LYS A 147 11.48 -11.89 29.32
CA LYS A 147 10.49 -12.36 30.32
C LYS A 147 9.50 -11.27 30.74
N ASN A 148 9.87 -10.00 30.61
CA ASN A 148 9.08 -8.84 31.02
C ASN A 148 8.26 -8.24 29.85
N VAL A 149 8.43 -8.74 28.62
CA VAL A 149 7.66 -8.25 27.47
C VAL A 149 6.21 -8.70 27.58
N THR A 150 5.28 -7.73 27.59
CA THR A 150 3.83 -7.96 27.72
C THR A 150 3.09 -7.53 26.44
N ILE A 151 1.82 -7.89 26.33
CA ILE A 151 0.90 -7.45 25.26
C ILE A 151 0.86 -5.91 25.19
N ARG A 152 0.82 -5.23 26.33
CA ARG A 152 0.86 -3.75 26.42
C ARG A 152 2.12 -3.18 25.76
N HIS A 153 3.30 -3.74 26.04
CA HIS A 153 4.55 -3.27 25.43
C HIS A 153 4.56 -3.43 23.92
N LEU A 154 3.92 -4.48 23.37
CA LEU A 154 3.78 -4.66 21.94
C LEU A 154 2.89 -3.58 21.32
N LEU A 155 1.72 -3.30 21.92
CA LEU A 155 0.74 -2.31 21.46
C LEU A 155 1.30 -0.88 21.47
N THR A 156 2.13 -0.56 22.46
CA THR A 156 2.73 0.77 22.63
C THR A 156 4.08 0.94 21.94
N MET A 157 4.59 -0.09 21.24
CA MET A 157 5.92 -0.09 20.60
C MET A 157 7.07 0.13 21.60
N THR A 158 6.91 -0.35 22.84
CA THR A 158 7.90 -0.21 23.93
C THR A 158 8.52 -1.54 24.34
N ALA A 159 8.44 -2.57 23.50
CA ALA A 159 8.98 -3.89 23.80
C ALA A 159 10.51 -3.96 23.78
N GLY A 160 11.19 -3.07 23.03
CA GLY A 160 12.64 -3.03 22.94
C GLY A 160 13.30 -4.13 22.10
N VAL A 161 12.53 -5.04 21.50
CA VAL A 161 13.04 -6.20 20.76
C VAL A 161 13.72 -5.78 19.46
N THR A 162 14.94 -6.32 19.21
CA THR A 162 15.77 -5.92 18.08
C THR A 162 15.51 -6.74 16.81
N PHE A 163 14.75 -7.83 16.87
CA PHE A 163 14.30 -8.56 15.68
C PHE A 163 13.25 -7.74 14.95
N ASP A 164 13.60 -7.25 13.75
CA ASP A 164 12.85 -6.28 12.96
C ASP A 164 12.40 -6.86 11.60
N GLU A 165 11.79 -6.01 10.77
CA GLU A 165 11.28 -6.36 9.45
C GLU A 165 12.37 -6.91 8.53
N LEU A 166 13.56 -6.29 8.52
CA LEU A 166 14.68 -6.75 7.69
C LEU A 166 15.17 -8.12 8.13
N SER A 167 15.25 -8.35 9.44
CA SER A 167 15.63 -9.63 10.02
C SER A 167 14.63 -10.73 9.68
N SER A 168 13.35 -10.39 9.55
CA SER A 168 12.27 -11.34 9.27
C SER A 168 12.37 -11.99 7.89
N PHE A 169 12.91 -11.28 6.87
CA PHE A 169 13.09 -11.83 5.52
C PHE A 169 14.02 -13.06 5.48
N PHE A 170 14.87 -13.21 6.49
CA PHE A 170 15.88 -14.28 6.55
C PHE A 170 15.55 -15.35 7.60
N SER A 171 14.41 -15.25 8.27
CA SER A 171 13.98 -16.18 9.29
C SER A 171 12.82 -17.06 8.80
N MET A 172 12.93 -18.37 9.05
CA MET A 172 11.85 -19.32 8.79
C MET A 172 10.90 -19.46 9.99
N ASP A 173 11.31 -19.05 11.18
CA ASP A 173 10.48 -19.03 12.39
C ASP A 173 10.57 -17.67 13.07
N TRP A 174 9.60 -16.80 12.75
CA TRP A 174 9.57 -15.45 13.27
C TRP A 174 9.32 -15.37 14.77
N ARG A 175 8.50 -16.29 15.34
CA ARG A 175 8.24 -16.34 16.78
C ARG A 175 9.49 -16.71 17.55
N MET A 176 10.20 -17.78 17.11
CA MET A 176 11.45 -18.19 17.74
C MET A 176 12.52 -17.10 17.62
N SER A 177 12.66 -16.49 16.45
CA SER A 177 13.62 -15.40 16.22
C SER A 177 13.30 -14.18 17.07
N TYR A 178 12.02 -13.82 17.21
CA TYR A 178 11.59 -12.72 18.07
C TYR A 178 11.87 -13.01 19.54
N MET A 179 11.45 -14.19 20.04
CA MET A 179 11.64 -14.59 21.45
C MET A 179 13.12 -14.78 21.83
N GLY A 180 13.97 -15.17 20.88
CA GLY A 180 15.42 -15.33 21.06
C GLY A 180 16.25 -14.07 20.84
N SER A 181 15.63 -12.96 20.48
CA SER A 181 16.30 -11.70 20.14
C SER A 181 16.81 -10.95 21.38
N ASP A 182 17.79 -10.08 21.16
CA ASP A 182 18.25 -9.13 22.17
C ASP A 182 17.25 -7.97 22.31
N LEU A 183 17.34 -7.26 23.45
CA LEU A 183 16.60 -6.04 23.69
C LEU A 183 17.54 -4.83 23.56
N GLY A 184 17.10 -3.81 22.83
CA GLY A 184 17.80 -2.52 22.73
C GLY A 184 17.63 -1.64 23.96
N PHE A 185 16.55 -1.87 24.73
CA PHE A 185 16.24 -1.19 25.99
C PHE A 185 15.26 -2.07 26.82
N GLU A 186 15.11 -1.76 28.10
CA GLU A 186 14.17 -2.47 28.99
C GLU A 186 12.72 -2.22 28.54
N PRO A 187 11.86 -3.26 28.50
CA PRO A 187 10.45 -3.11 28.10
C PRO A 187 9.74 -2.01 28.90
N GLY A 188 9.08 -1.10 28.19
CA GLY A 188 8.37 0.05 28.74
C GLY A 188 9.21 1.30 28.94
N SER A 189 10.54 1.28 28.75
CA SER A 189 11.42 2.42 29.05
C SER A 189 11.66 3.38 27.88
N ASP A 190 11.49 2.93 26.63
CA ASP A 190 11.69 3.75 25.44
C ASP A 190 10.78 3.27 24.30
N PHE A 191 10.71 4.03 23.21
CA PHE A 191 9.92 3.75 22.03
C PHE A 191 10.80 3.32 20.86
N ALA A 192 10.47 2.17 20.26
CA ALA A 192 11.04 1.73 18.99
C ALA A 192 9.96 1.09 18.12
N TYR A 193 9.63 1.75 17.02
CA TYR A 193 8.64 1.24 16.08
C TYR A 193 9.14 -0.07 15.43
N ASN A 194 8.39 -1.15 15.63
CA ASN A 194 8.75 -2.49 15.17
C ASN A 194 7.50 -3.28 14.78
N SER A 195 7.36 -3.62 13.50
CA SER A 195 6.18 -4.33 13.00
C SER A 195 6.07 -5.76 13.51
N LEU A 196 7.18 -6.36 13.98
CA LEU A 196 7.16 -7.70 14.56
C LEU A 196 6.48 -7.73 15.93
N ASN A 197 6.38 -6.58 16.62
CA ASN A 197 5.51 -6.46 17.82
C ASN A 197 4.06 -6.82 17.45
N THR A 198 3.57 -6.30 16.32
CA THR A 198 2.21 -6.58 15.86
C THR A 198 2.04 -8.02 15.38
N TYR A 199 3.06 -8.59 14.73
CA TYR A 199 3.06 -10.01 14.40
C TYR A 199 2.90 -10.89 15.64
N MET A 200 3.58 -10.56 16.75
CA MET A 200 3.46 -11.31 18.00
C MET A 200 2.08 -11.18 18.63
N LEU A 201 1.37 -10.05 18.46
CA LEU A 201 -0.05 -9.91 18.85
C LEU A 201 -0.95 -10.84 18.06
N VAL A 202 -0.77 -10.90 16.74
CA VAL A 202 -1.48 -11.85 15.86
C VAL A 202 -1.21 -13.30 16.28
N ALA A 203 0.05 -13.65 16.51
CA ALA A 203 0.43 -14.98 16.97
C ALA A 203 -0.17 -15.33 18.34
N ALA A 204 -0.27 -14.34 19.26
CA ALA A 204 -0.88 -14.51 20.57
C ALA A 204 -2.39 -14.77 20.47
N ILE A 205 -3.12 -13.97 19.67
CA ILE A 205 -4.55 -14.20 19.40
C ILE A 205 -4.75 -15.58 18.79
N THR A 206 -4.00 -15.94 17.74
CA THR A 206 -4.08 -17.24 17.08
C THR A 206 -3.85 -18.39 18.09
N LYS A 207 -2.83 -18.27 18.93
CA LYS A 207 -2.49 -19.29 19.93
C LYS A 207 -3.57 -19.46 21.00
N ARG A 208 -4.12 -18.36 21.51
CA ARG A 208 -5.07 -18.36 22.63
C ARG A 208 -6.51 -18.66 22.18
N SER A 209 -6.92 -18.16 21.00
CA SER A 209 -8.27 -18.40 20.45
C SER A 209 -8.39 -19.77 19.80
N GLY A 210 -7.28 -20.37 19.36
CA GLY A 210 -7.28 -21.61 18.54
C GLY A 210 -7.76 -21.41 17.10
N LYS A 211 -8.06 -20.17 16.68
CA LYS A 211 -8.49 -19.81 15.30
C LYS A 211 -7.32 -19.21 14.53
N LYS A 212 -7.31 -19.34 13.18
CA LYS A 212 -6.45 -18.50 12.34
C LYS A 212 -6.86 -17.03 12.58
N PHE A 213 -5.89 -16.12 12.52
CA PHE A 213 -6.18 -14.71 12.79
C PHE A 213 -7.18 -14.11 11.80
N ILE A 214 -7.05 -14.45 10.51
CA ILE A 214 -7.99 -13.95 9.50
C ILE A 214 -9.43 -14.43 9.77
N ASP A 215 -9.62 -15.66 10.21
CA ASP A 215 -10.94 -16.21 10.55
C ASP A 215 -11.50 -15.50 11.79
N TYR A 216 -10.65 -15.25 12.78
CA TYR A 216 -11.02 -14.53 14.00
C TYR A 216 -11.48 -13.10 13.70
N ILE A 217 -10.69 -12.35 12.93
CA ILE A 217 -11.01 -10.94 12.63
C ILE A 217 -12.21 -10.81 11.67
N ASN A 218 -12.39 -11.76 10.75
CA ASN A 218 -13.56 -11.84 9.89
C ASN A 218 -14.84 -12.03 10.73
N GLU A 219 -14.83 -12.98 11.66
CA GLU A 219 -16.01 -13.29 12.49
C GLU A 219 -16.44 -12.12 13.37
N PHE A 220 -15.48 -11.45 14.03
CA PHE A 220 -15.80 -10.47 15.05
C PHE A 220 -15.75 -9.02 14.61
N LEU A 221 -15.16 -8.72 13.43
CA LEU A 221 -15.01 -7.34 12.95
C LEU A 221 -15.43 -7.17 11.49
N PHE A 222 -14.77 -7.86 10.55
CA PHE A 222 -14.92 -7.52 9.13
C PHE A 222 -16.31 -7.87 8.58
N VAL A 223 -16.77 -9.11 8.77
CA VAL A 223 -18.09 -9.54 8.28
C VAL A 223 -19.23 -8.71 8.89
N PRO A 224 -19.26 -8.44 10.22
CA PRO A 224 -20.24 -7.53 10.81
C PRO A 224 -20.23 -6.11 10.22
N MET A 225 -19.08 -5.65 9.72
CA MET A 225 -18.95 -4.33 9.09
C MET A 225 -19.22 -4.33 7.58
N GLY A 226 -19.58 -5.47 6.99
CA GLY A 226 -19.71 -5.60 5.55
C GLY A 226 -18.39 -5.43 4.80
N ILE A 227 -17.28 -5.89 5.39
CA ILE A 227 -15.93 -5.94 4.80
C ILE A 227 -15.64 -7.39 4.44
N HIS A 228 -15.56 -7.72 3.17
CA HIS A 228 -15.52 -9.12 2.72
C HIS A 228 -14.28 -9.50 1.92
N ASP A 229 -13.63 -8.56 1.25
CA ASP A 229 -12.51 -8.84 0.37
C ASP A 229 -11.18 -8.37 0.98
N VAL A 230 -10.80 -8.97 2.11
CA VAL A 230 -9.54 -8.70 2.79
C VAL A 230 -8.57 -9.84 2.58
N THR A 231 -7.38 -9.53 2.11
CA THR A 231 -6.26 -10.48 2.08
C THR A 231 -5.16 -10.02 3.02
N TRP A 232 -4.43 -10.98 3.57
CA TRP A 232 -3.32 -10.71 4.48
C TRP A 232 -2.16 -11.65 4.24
N ASP A 233 -0.99 -11.10 3.97
CA ASP A 233 0.23 -11.89 3.77
C ASP A 233 0.61 -12.64 5.06
N LYS A 234 1.18 -13.84 4.88
CA LYS A 234 1.57 -14.74 5.96
C LYS A 234 3.09 -14.83 6.09
N CYS A 235 3.55 -15.12 7.28
CA CYS A 235 4.93 -15.53 7.55
C CYS A 235 5.17 -16.96 7.03
N PRO A 236 6.43 -17.47 6.99
CA PRO A 236 6.74 -18.82 6.57
C PRO A 236 5.98 -19.93 7.31
N GLN A 237 5.49 -19.65 8.50
CA GLN A 237 4.71 -20.58 9.32
C GLN A 237 3.19 -20.47 9.11
N GLY A 238 2.72 -19.68 8.13
CA GLY A 238 1.31 -19.55 7.78
C GLY A 238 0.50 -18.64 8.70
N ILE A 239 1.15 -17.85 9.58
CA ILE A 239 0.50 -16.85 10.44
C ILE A 239 0.52 -15.50 9.70
N GLU A 240 -0.56 -14.74 9.75
CA GLU A 240 -0.66 -13.43 9.14
C GLU A 240 0.42 -12.48 9.72
N LYS A 241 1.08 -11.68 8.84
CA LYS A 241 2.19 -10.80 9.22
C LYS A 241 1.81 -9.73 10.25
N GLY A 242 0.53 -9.38 10.33
CA GLY A 242 -0.02 -8.44 11.31
C GLY A 242 0.43 -7.00 11.11
N GLY A 243 1.72 -6.74 11.15
CA GLY A 243 2.30 -5.39 11.04
C GLY A 243 2.25 -4.78 9.63
N TRP A 244 2.01 -5.60 8.59
CA TRP A 244 1.86 -5.24 7.19
C TRP A 244 1.23 -6.40 6.40
N GLY A 245 1.07 -6.23 5.07
CA GLY A 245 0.61 -7.29 4.16
C GLY A 245 -0.90 -7.42 4.05
N MET A 246 -1.67 -6.58 4.74
CA MET A 246 -3.12 -6.48 4.57
C MET A 246 -3.45 -5.62 3.34
N LYS A 247 -4.43 -6.06 2.56
CA LYS A 247 -5.02 -5.27 1.47
C LYS A 247 -6.46 -4.93 1.79
N LEU A 248 -6.81 -3.65 1.64
CA LEU A 248 -8.15 -3.10 1.87
C LEU A 248 -8.53 -2.11 0.76
N SER A 249 -9.82 -1.99 0.49
CA SER A 249 -10.35 -0.90 -0.33
C SER A 249 -10.45 0.41 0.47
N VAL A 250 -10.50 1.55 -0.22
CA VAL A 250 -10.70 2.86 0.43
C VAL A 250 -12.03 2.91 1.22
N PRO A 251 -13.17 2.42 0.71
CA PRO A 251 -14.40 2.33 1.49
C PRO A 251 -14.25 1.52 2.79
N ASP A 252 -13.52 0.40 2.77
CA ASP A 252 -13.31 -0.41 3.97
C ASP A 252 -12.43 0.33 5.00
N MET A 253 -11.41 1.05 4.52
CA MET A 253 -10.59 1.92 5.38
C MET A 253 -11.45 3.02 6.03
N LEU A 254 -12.39 3.61 5.30
CA LEU A 254 -13.35 4.59 5.84
C LEU A 254 -14.23 3.99 6.94
N LYS A 255 -14.75 2.78 6.73
CA LYS A 255 -15.56 2.06 7.73
C LYS A 255 -14.78 1.86 9.02
N LEU A 256 -13.51 1.46 8.94
CA LEU A 256 -12.64 1.27 10.13
C LEU A 256 -12.41 2.58 10.90
N GLY A 257 -12.20 3.70 10.21
CA GLY A 257 -12.12 5.02 10.85
C GLY A 257 -13.44 5.44 11.51
N GLN A 258 -14.56 5.22 10.82
CA GLN A 258 -15.89 5.53 11.34
C GLN A 258 -16.26 4.69 12.56
N LEU A 259 -15.83 3.42 12.61
CA LEU A 259 -16.03 2.56 13.79
C LEU A 259 -15.46 3.22 15.05
N TYR A 260 -14.27 3.80 14.99
CA TYR A 260 -13.66 4.49 16.11
C TYR A 260 -14.36 5.81 16.47
N LEU A 261 -14.87 6.56 15.49
CA LEU A 261 -15.75 7.72 15.76
C LEU A 261 -17.05 7.32 16.47
N ASN A 262 -17.54 6.13 16.19
CA ASN A 262 -18.73 5.56 16.81
C ASN A 262 -18.41 4.84 18.15
N ASN A 263 -17.22 5.09 18.76
CA ASN A 263 -16.77 4.42 19.96
C ASN A 263 -16.84 2.88 19.89
N GLY A 264 -16.53 2.31 18.74
CA GLY A 264 -16.50 0.86 18.51
C GLY A 264 -17.85 0.23 18.19
N SER A 265 -18.93 1.01 18.09
CA SER A 265 -20.25 0.49 17.73
C SER A 265 -20.54 0.60 16.23
N TRP A 266 -21.27 -0.38 15.68
CA TRP A 266 -21.62 -0.46 14.25
C TRP A 266 -23.07 -0.92 14.09
N MET A 267 -23.70 -0.55 12.95
CA MET A 267 -25.02 -1.04 12.59
C MET A 267 -24.88 -2.36 11.83
N VAL A 268 -25.31 -3.46 12.44
CA VAL A 268 -25.30 -4.80 11.85
C VAL A 268 -26.74 -5.22 11.60
N GLN A 269 -27.14 -5.35 10.36
CA GLN A 269 -28.52 -5.72 9.97
C GLN A 269 -29.61 -4.86 10.68
N GLY A 270 -29.36 -3.55 10.80
CA GLY A 270 -30.28 -2.61 11.44
C GLY A 270 -30.21 -2.56 12.98
N VAL A 271 -29.36 -3.36 13.63
CA VAL A 271 -29.14 -3.36 15.07
C VAL A 271 -27.78 -2.73 15.39
N ARG A 272 -27.73 -1.85 16.38
CA ARG A 272 -26.44 -1.29 16.88
C ARG A 272 -25.75 -2.32 17.75
N CYS A 273 -24.61 -2.80 17.28
CA CYS A 273 -23.75 -3.77 17.94
C CYS A 273 -22.42 -3.12 18.38
N GLN A 274 -21.91 -3.48 19.57
CA GLN A 274 -20.58 -3.09 20.02
C GLN A 274 -19.58 -4.10 19.46
N LEU A 275 -18.83 -3.74 18.42
CA LEU A 275 -17.83 -4.63 17.80
C LEU A 275 -16.47 -4.52 18.50
N VAL A 276 -16.04 -3.32 18.83
CA VAL A 276 -14.85 -3.07 19.65
C VAL A 276 -15.28 -2.40 20.94
N PRO A 277 -14.88 -2.88 22.13
CA PRO A 277 -15.34 -2.31 23.41
C PRO A 277 -15.07 -0.80 23.48
N GLU A 278 -16.06 -0.02 23.95
CA GLU A 278 -15.91 1.43 24.09
C GLU A 278 -14.74 1.81 24.99
N LYS A 279 -14.55 1.06 26.11
CA LYS A 279 -13.41 1.24 27.00
C LYS A 279 -12.09 1.07 26.25
N TRP A 280 -12.00 0.07 25.36
CA TRP A 280 -10.82 -0.17 24.53
C TRP A 280 -10.56 0.99 23.57
N VAL A 281 -11.58 1.48 22.88
CA VAL A 281 -11.43 2.63 21.95
C VAL A 281 -10.86 3.83 22.70
N ARG A 282 -11.40 4.17 23.88
CA ARG A 282 -10.88 5.27 24.70
C ARG A 282 -9.44 5.04 25.14
N GLU A 283 -9.14 3.83 25.63
CA GLU A 283 -7.80 3.49 26.10
C GLU A 283 -6.78 3.51 24.97
N SER A 284 -7.14 3.00 23.77
CA SER A 284 -6.25 2.98 22.61
C SER A 284 -5.93 4.37 22.05
N LEU A 285 -6.75 5.37 22.35
CA LEU A 285 -6.53 6.79 21.98
C LEU A 285 -5.84 7.60 23.09
N ASN A 286 -5.52 7.00 24.24
CA ASN A 286 -4.68 7.65 25.23
C ASN A 286 -3.23 7.76 24.73
N CYS A 287 -2.57 8.85 25.13
CA CYS A 287 -1.15 9.06 24.80
C CYS A 287 -0.28 8.21 25.74
N HIS A 288 0.01 6.97 25.34
CA HIS A 288 0.86 6.07 26.12
C HIS A 288 2.34 6.42 25.96
N VAL A 289 2.73 6.92 24.80
CA VAL A 289 4.10 7.37 24.52
C VAL A 289 4.05 8.77 23.90
N PRO A 290 4.47 9.82 24.63
CA PRO A 290 4.51 11.18 24.09
C PRO A 290 5.67 11.37 23.13
N MET A 291 5.46 12.17 22.06
CA MET A 291 6.46 12.53 21.04
C MET A 291 6.80 14.03 21.19
N GLN A 292 7.84 14.34 21.99
CA GLN A 292 8.13 15.73 22.38
C GLN A 292 8.71 16.59 21.25
N ASP A 293 9.41 15.99 20.30
CA ASP A 293 10.17 16.73 19.28
C ASP A 293 9.42 16.82 17.92
N ASN A 294 8.15 16.39 17.86
CA ASN A 294 7.38 16.40 16.61
C ASN A 294 6.20 17.39 16.70
N ARG A 295 6.15 18.36 15.76
CA ARG A 295 5.09 19.37 15.76
C ARG A 295 3.73 18.85 15.31
N MET A 296 3.70 17.79 14.54
CA MET A 296 2.46 17.20 14.01
C MET A 296 1.96 16.04 14.86
N ILE A 297 2.87 15.30 15.50
CA ILE A 297 2.56 14.08 16.25
C ILE A 297 2.67 14.39 17.76
N ARG A 298 1.55 14.29 18.46
CA ARG A 298 1.50 14.44 19.93
C ARG A 298 2.03 13.21 20.65
N GLY A 299 1.80 12.01 20.10
CA GLY A 299 2.20 10.76 20.73
C GLY A 299 1.63 9.52 20.04
N TYR A 300 1.77 8.39 20.73
CA TYR A 300 1.36 7.08 20.25
C TYR A 300 0.45 6.38 21.28
N GLY A 301 -0.66 5.84 20.80
CA GLY A 301 -1.61 5.02 21.55
C GLY A 301 -1.38 3.52 21.33
N TYR A 302 -2.45 2.72 21.30
CA TYR A 302 -2.37 1.31 20.93
C TYR A 302 -2.39 1.17 19.39
N HIS A 303 -1.21 1.18 18.79
CA HIS A 303 -1.01 1.15 17.34
C HIS A 303 -1.73 2.27 16.57
N ILE A 304 -1.87 3.43 17.20
CA ILE A 304 -2.53 4.61 16.65
C ILE A 304 -1.63 5.82 16.88
N TRP A 305 -1.40 6.62 15.84
CA TRP A 305 -0.71 7.89 15.92
C TRP A 305 -1.69 8.98 16.36
N LEU A 306 -1.32 9.75 17.36
CA LEU A 306 -2.10 10.86 17.90
C LEU A 306 -1.52 12.17 17.38
N LEU A 307 -2.34 12.97 16.68
CA LEU A 307 -1.89 14.23 16.08
C LEU A 307 -2.10 15.41 17.01
N ALA A 308 -1.33 16.48 16.79
CA ALA A 308 -1.36 17.68 17.62
C ALA A 308 -2.67 18.47 17.48
N ASN A 309 -3.37 18.34 16.35
CA ASN A 309 -4.65 19.00 16.08
C ASN A 309 -5.88 18.27 16.65
N GLY A 310 -5.69 17.22 17.45
CA GLY A 310 -6.77 16.42 18.05
C GLY A 310 -7.27 15.25 17.19
N ALA A 311 -6.77 15.14 15.96
CA ALA A 311 -7.04 13.97 15.12
C ALA A 311 -6.17 12.77 15.55
N PHE A 312 -6.56 11.58 15.09
CA PHE A 312 -5.73 10.39 15.15
C PHE A 312 -5.62 9.74 13.78
N LEU A 313 -4.62 8.87 13.64
CA LEU A 313 -4.23 8.37 12.34
C LEU A 313 -3.86 6.89 12.39
N TYR A 314 -4.45 6.07 11.51
CA TYR A 314 -3.89 4.79 11.11
C TYR A 314 -2.99 5.06 9.91
N ASN A 315 -1.69 4.90 10.09
CA ASN A 315 -0.70 5.27 9.08
C ASN A 315 0.04 4.05 8.55
N GLY A 316 0.12 3.96 7.24
CA GLY A 316 0.98 3.04 6.51
C GLY A 316 1.99 3.81 5.67
N VAL A 317 3.18 3.26 5.54
CA VAL A 317 4.22 3.82 4.67
C VAL A 317 3.70 4.04 3.25
N PHE A 318 4.30 4.93 2.50
CA PHE A 318 3.91 5.34 1.15
C PHE A 318 2.57 6.08 1.05
N GLY A 319 2.04 6.61 2.17
CA GLY A 319 0.84 7.44 2.14
C GLY A 319 -0.48 6.70 2.28
N GLN A 320 -0.46 5.47 2.83
CA GLN A 320 -1.68 4.78 3.22
C GLN A 320 -2.18 5.38 4.53
N ASN A 321 -3.33 6.04 4.54
CA ASN A 321 -3.78 6.76 5.72
C ASN A 321 -5.29 6.60 5.94
N VAL A 322 -5.66 6.42 7.21
CA VAL A 322 -7.02 6.68 7.71
C VAL A 322 -6.91 7.78 8.75
N TYR A 323 -7.23 8.98 8.33
CA TYR A 323 -7.22 10.19 9.16
C TYR A 323 -8.60 10.38 9.79
N VAL A 324 -8.65 10.49 11.11
CA VAL A 324 -9.91 10.62 11.86
C VAL A 324 -9.84 11.83 12.78
N HIS A 325 -10.78 12.75 12.63
CA HIS A 325 -10.88 13.93 13.48
C HIS A 325 -12.20 13.93 14.26
N PRO A 326 -12.20 13.56 15.56
CA PRO A 326 -13.42 13.40 16.34
C PRO A 326 -14.26 14.68 16.43
N ASP A 327 -13.66 15.83 16.74
CA ASP A 327 -14.40 17.11 16.88
C ASP A 327 -15.03 17.59 15.57
N ARG A 328 -14.53 17.10 14.44
CA ARG A 328 -15.04 17.43 13.10
C ARG A 328 -16.00 16.35 12.56
N GLN A 329 -16.11 15.21 13.25
CA GLN A 329 -16.83 14.02 12.76
C GLN A 329 -16.38 13.62 11.35
N LEU A 330 -15.08 13.74 11.09
CA LEU A 330 -14.44 13.59 9.79
C LEU A 330 -13.60 12.31 9.75
N VAL A 331 -13.79 11.52 8.71
CA VAL A 331 -12.89 10.43 8.33
C VAL A 331 -12.42 10.65 6.91
N ILE A 332 -11.11 10.59 6.69
CA ILE A 332 -10.52 10.57 5.35
C ILE A 332 -9.67 9.30 5.24
N ALA A 333 -9.92 8.51 4.21
CA ALA A 333 -9.05 7.41 3.83
C ALA A 333 -8.37 7.72 2.50
N MET A 334 -7.09 7.42 2.39
CA MET A 334 -6.35 7.54 1.15
C MET A 334 -5.35 6.42 0.96
N THR A 335 -5.12 6.06 -0.29
CA THR A 335 -4.06 5.17 -0.75
C THR A 335 -3.19 5.90 -1.75
N ALA A 336 -1.89 5.70 -1.69
CA ALA A 336 -0.94 6.40 -2.54
C ALA A 336 0.37 5.62 -2.70
N SER A 337 1.20 6.05 -3.63
CA SER A 337 2.60 5.64 -3.79
C SER A 337 3.52 6.81 -3.43
N ALA A 338 3.43 7.29 -2.19
CA ALA A 338 4.10 8.51 -1.74
C ALA A 338 5.51 8.25 -1.21
N TYR A 339 6.41 9.22 -1.39
CA TYR A 339 7.71 9.24 -0.73
C TYR A 339 7.58 9.69 0.74
N ALA A 340 6.74 8.99 1.51
CA ALA A 340 6.46 9.27 2.91
C ALA A 340 6.48 7.96 3.71
N LEU A 341 7.34 7.90 4.74
CA LEU A 341 7.51 6.72 5.59
C LEU A 341 6.72 6.85 6.89
N PHE A 342 6.54 8.06 7.40
CA PHE A 342 5.95 8.34 8.70
C PHE A 342 4.82 9.36 8.62
N PRO A 343 4.00 9.48 9.68
CA PRO A 343 2.83 10.34 9.72
C PRO A 343 3.12 11.85 9.71
N ASP A 344 4.37 12.28 9.75
CA ASP A 344 4.79 13.69 9.58
C ASP A 344 5.11 14.06 8.12
N GLY A 345 4.79 13.16 7.18
CA GLY A 345 4.99 13.40 5.76
C GLY A 345 3.93 14.31 5.12
N LYS A 346 4.24 14.78 3.91
CA LYS A 346 3.40 15.69 3.12
C LYS A 346 1.92 15.27 3.00
N PRO A 347 1.57 13.98 2.80
CA PRO A 347 0.17 13.59 2.74
C PRO A 347 -0.61 13.98 4.00
N VAL A 348 -0.08 13.68 5.18
CA VAL A 348 -0.77 13.97 6.45
C VAL A 348 -0.79 15.48 6.74
N GLU A 349 0.27 16.23 6.38
CA GLU A 349 0.28 17.69 6.45
C GLU A 349 -0.89 18.31 5.67
N CYS A 350 -1.15 17.81 4.44
CA CYS A 350 -2.29 18.26 3.64
C CYS A 350 -3.64 17.98 4.32
N LEU A 351 -3.80 16.79 4.92
CA LEU A 351 -5.02 16.42 5.65
C LEU A 351 -5.23 17.28 6.91
N CYS A 352 -4.18 17.53 7.69
CA CYS A 352 -4.24 18.41 8.86
C CYS A 352 -4.65 19.82 8.45
N ARG A 353 -3.97 20.41 7.47
CA ARG A 353 -4.27 21.75 6.97
C ARG A 353 -5.70 21.86 6.45
N PHE A 354 -6.18 20.86 5.70
CA PHE A 354 -7.56 20.83 5.21
C PHE A 354 -8.57 20.81 6.36
N SER A 355 -8.37 19.95 7.35
CA SER A 355 -9.29 19.84 8.49
C SER A 355 -9.31 21.11 9.35
N GLU A 356 -8.18 21.81 9.49
CA GLU A 356 -8.05 23.02 10.31
C GLU A 356 -8.61 24.27 9.61
N ASN A 357 -8.27 24.46 8.33
CA ASN A 357 -8.49 25.73 7.63
C ASN A 357 -9.70 25.69 6.70
N ASP A 358 -9.89 24.60 5.95
CA ASP A 358 -10.88 24.53 4.89
C ASP A 358 -12.25 24.02 5.37
N MET A 359 -12.30 23.39 6.56
CA MET A 359 -13.56 22.93 7.19
C MET A 359 -14.20 23.92 8.17
N ASN A 360 -13.67 25.13 8.31
CA ASN A 360 -14.19 26.14 9.25
C ASN A 360 -15.62 26.65 8.93
N PHE A 361 -16.18 26.26 7.80
CA PHE A 361 -17.56 26.60 7.42
C PHE A 361 -18.66 26.06 8.36
N ARG A 362 -18.34 25.10 9.24
CA ARG A 362 -19.32 24.49 10.15
C ARG A 362 -19.67 25.30 11.39
N ARG A 363 -18.87 26.31 11.77
CA ARG A 363 -19.06 27.03 13.05
C ARG A 363 -20.21 28.04 13.05
N ASP A 364 -20.76 28.43 11.92
CA ASP A 364 -21.77 29.49 11.84
C ASP A 364 -23.08 28.98 11.24
N LYS A 365 -23.78 28.07 11.97
CA LYS A 365 -25.10 27.56 11.57
C LYS A 365 -26.18 28.63 11.42
N THR A 366 -25.96 29.85 11.96
CA THR A 366 -26.97 30.90 12.01
C THR A 366 -26.83 32.00 10.93
N LYS A 367 -25.66 32.16 10.32
CA LYS A 367 -25.42 33.18 9.27
C LYS A 367 -25.52 32.64 7.83
N ASP A 368 -25.67 31.34 7.66
CA ASP A 368 -25.44 30.65 6.39
C ASP A 368 -26.69 30.47 5.52
N VAL A 369 -27.89 30.81 6.00
CA VAL A 369 -29.12 30.65 5.21
C VAL A 369 -29.12 31.57 3.98
N LEU A 370 -28.57 32.76 4.09
CA LEU A 370 -28.50 33.74 2.97
C LEU A 370 -27.35 33.46 2.00
N LYS A 371 -26.19 32.99 2.48
CA LYS A 371 -25.08 32.56 1.61
C LYS A 371 -25.35 31.24 0.89
N ARG A 372 -26.14 30.32 1.48
CA ARG A 372 -26.59 29.06 0.87
C ARG A 372 -27.35 29.25 -0.44
N GLN A 373 -28.11 30.33 -0.58
CA GLN A 373 -28.88 30.58 -1.81
C GLN A 373 -28.03 31.10 -2.98
N LEU A 374 -26.88 31.75 -2.73
CA LEU A 374 -26.00 32.27 -3.79
C LEU A 374 -25.04 31.22 -4.36
N PHE A 375 -24.66 30.21 -3.59
CA PHE A 375 -23.76 29.13 -4.04
C PHE A 375 -24.47 28.04 -4.86
N CYS A 376 -25.79 28.06 -4.98
CA CYS A 376 -26.59 26.97 -5.51
C CYS A 376 -26.71 26.91 -7.04
N ARG A 377 -26.20 27.87 -7.81
CA ARG A 377 -26.38 27.89 -9.27
C ARG A 377 -25.27 27.21 -10.09
N GLU A 378 -24.13 26.84 -9.49
CA GLU A 378 -22.97 26.29 -10.22
C GLU A 378 -22.60 24.83 -9.84
N ALA A 379 -23.43 24.15 -9.04
CA ALA A 379 -23.01 22.89 -8.40
C ALA A 379 -23.62 21.61 -8.98
N GLU A 380 -24.14 21.64 -10.22
CA GLU A 380 -24.86 20.46 -10.75
C GLU A 380 -23.98 19.41 -11.46
N ASP A 381 -22.69 19.58 -11.64
CA ASP A 381 -21.91 18.57 -12.40
C ASP A 381 -20.51 18.29 -11.88
N LEU A 382 -20.41 17.62 -10.73
CA LEU A 382 -19.36 16.65 -10.49
C LEU A 382 -20.02 15.44 -9.80
N SER A 383 -20.85 14.74 -10.56
CA SER A 383 -21.03 13.32 -10.33
C SER A 383 -19.63 12.70 -10.29
N VAL A 384 -19.30 12.04 -9.20
CA VAL A 384 -18.24 11.05 -9.17
C VAL A 384 -18.42 10.23 -10.44
N ARG A 385 -17.53 10.37 -11.42
CA ARG A 385 -17.59 9.56 -12.61
C ARG A 385 -17.15 8.18 -12.22
N PHE A 386 -18.10 7.39 -11.72
CA PHE A 386 -17.95 5.96 -11.66
C PHE A 386 -17.68 5.48 -13.07
N TYR A 387 -16.50 4.96 -13.29
CA TYR A 387 -16.20 4.25 -14.52
C TYR A 387 -16.91 2.90 -14.45
N SER A 388 -18.14 2.86 -14.97
CA SER A 388 -18.76 1.59 -15.33
C SER A 388 -18.00 1.06 -16.53
N PRO A 389 -17.39 -0.15 -16.48
CA PRO A 389 -16.83 -0.77 -17.65
C PRO A 389 -18.02 -1.16 -18.56
N LYS A 390 -18.49 -0.24 -19.38
CA LYS A 390 -19.42 -0.59 -20.45
C LYS A 390 -18.69 -1.57 -21.35
N LYS A 391 -19.17 -2.81 -21.38
CA LYS A 391 -18.84 -3.83 -22.37
C LYS A 391 -19.09 -3.27 -23.77
N HIS A 392 -18.07 -2.66 -24.38
CA HIS A 392 -18.08 -2.30 -25.79
C HIS A 392 -16.86 -2.90 -26.45
N ALA A 393 -17.10 -4.09 -26.98
CA ALA A 393 -16.17 -4.78 -27.85
C ALA A 393 -15.95 -4.00 -29.16
N GLY A 394 -14.72 -3.88 -29.56
CA GLY A 394 -14.23 -4.06 -30.93
C GLY A 394 -14.26 -2.89 -31.90
N LEU A 395 -15.04 -1.81 -31.75
CA LEU A 395 -15.20 -0.76 -32.80
C LEU A 395 -14.76 0.66 -32.37
N TYR A 396 -14.10 0.82 -31.23
CA TYR A 396 -13.85 2.14 -30.63
C TYR A 396 -12.45 2.71 -30.77
N LEU A 397 -11.47 1.93 -31.25
CA LEU A 397 -10.08 2.40 -31.32
C LEU A 397 -9.88 3.53 -32.33
N GLU A 398 -10.46 3.43 -33.52
CA GLU A 398 -10.21 4.41 -34.59
C GLU A 398 -10.81 5.80 -34.31
N ASN A 399 -11.90 5.89 -33.59
CA ASN A 399 -12.62 7.17 -33.40
C ASN A 399 -12.11 8.01 -32.20
N ARG A 400 -11.23 7.46 -31.33
CA ARG A 400 -10.72 8.15 -30.15
C ARG A 400 -9.24 8.53 -30.21
N LEU A 401 -8.51 8.04 -31.20
CA LEU A 401 -7.14 8.45 -31.44
C LEU A 401 -7.10 9.85 -32.06
N SER A 402 -6.21 10.70 -31.57
CA SER A 402 -5.89 11.97 -32.21
C SER A 402 -5.33 11.75 -33.63
N GLN A 403 -5.36 12.77 -34.46
CA GLN A 403 -4.81 12.67 -35.82
C GLN A 403 -3.30 12.32 -35.79
N SER A 404 -2.57 12.80 -34.80
CA SER A 404 -1.14 12.48 -34.62
C SER A 404 -0.94 11.02 -34.24
N GLU A 405 -1.72 10.48 -33.32
CA GLU A 405 -1.66 9.07 -32.90
C GLU A 405 -2.01 8.12 -34.04
N ARG A 406 -3.01 8.44 -34.86
CA ARG A 406 -3.33 7.65 -36.06
C ARG A 406 -2.16 7.57 -37.06
N LYS A 407 -1.44 8.69 -37.27
CA LYS A 407 -0.24 8.69 -38.10
C LYS A 407 0.88 7.83 -37.52
N CYS A 408 1.09 7.90 -36.19
CA CYS A 408 2.08 7.09 -35.52
C CYS A 408 1.70 5.60 -35.54
N MET A 409 0.41 5.25 -35.44
CA MET A 409 -0.06 3.87 -35.62
C MET A 409 0.25 3.30 -36.99
N GLN A 410 0.11 4.09 -38.05
CA GLN A 410 0.52 3.67 -39.42
C GLN A 410 2.03 3.41 -39.47
N GLN A 411 2.84 4.20 -38.77
CA GLN A 411 4.28 4.00 -38.69
C GLN A 411 4.67 2.79 -37.81
N MET A 412 3.79 2.35 -36.94
CA MET A 412 3.99 1.16 -36.10
C MET A 412 3.85 -0.15 -36.87
N VAL A 413 3.09 -0.16 -37.99
CA VAL A 413 2.79 -1.37 -38.78
C VAL A 413 4.03 -2.19 -39.16
N PRO A 414 5.15 -1.60 -39.62
CA PRO A 414 6.35 -2.36 -39.97
C PRO A 414 7.03 -3.08 -38.80
N TYR A 415 6.71 -2.69 -37.58
CA TYR A 415 7.30 -3.24 -36.36
C TYR A 415 6.41 -4.30 -35.68
N LEU A 416 5.15 -4.46 -36.15
CA LEU A 416 4.25 -5.49 -35.66
C LEU A 416 4.76 -6.88 -36.08
N GLU A 417 4.51 -7.86 -35.21
CA GLU A 417 4.90 -9.27 -35.35
C GLU A 417 6.42 -9.52 -35.37
N ARG A 418 7.26 -8.48 -35.23
CA ARG A 418 8.69 -8.66 -35.02
C ARG A 418 9.00 -8.98 -33.58
N THR A 419 9.88 -9.96 -33.37
CA THR A 419 10.41 -10.28 -32.05
C THR A 419 11.76 -9.60 -31.86
N TYR A 420 11.89 -8.82 -30.80
CA TYR A 420 13.14 -8.17 -30.41
C TYR A 420 13.72 -8.90 -29.22
N CYS A 421 14.96 -9.39 -29.35
CA CYS A 421 15.72 -10.01 -28.27
C CYS A 421 16.72 -9.01 -27.72
N PHE A 422 16.83 -8.97 -26.38
CA PHE A 422 17.79 -8.12 -25.70
C PHE A 422 19.00 -8.94 -25.29
N ASP A 423 20.20 -8.44 -25.60
CA ASP A 423 21.49 -9.10 -25.24
C ASP A 423 21.72 -9.09 -23.71
N GLU A 424 21.20 -8.06 -23.04
CA GLU A 424 21.17 -7.95 -21.58
C GLU A 424 19.74 -7.93 -21.11
N TYR A 425 19.44 -8.61 -19.99
CA TYR A 425 18.12 -8.52 -19.40
C TYR A 425 17.76 -7.08 -19.06
N ALA A 426 16.62 -6.65 -19.54
CA ALA A 426 15.98 -5.42 -19.13
C ALA A 426 15.42 -5.59 -17.70
N SER A 427 14.93 -4.50 -17.11
CA SER A 427 14.16 -4.57 -15.87
C SER A 427 12.98 -5.54 -16.01
N ALA A 428 12.64 -6.25 -14.94
CA ALA A 428 11.51 -7.17 -14.93
C ALA A 428 10.17 -6.45 -15.16
N LEU A 429 9.16 -7.20 -15.59
CA LEU A 429 7.81 -6.68 -15.84
C LEU A 429 7.14 -6.16 -14.57
N VAL A 430 7.24 -6.91 -13.45
CA VAL A 430 6.75 -6.48 -12.13
C VAL A 430 7.78 -5.53 -11.49
N PRO A 431 7.36 -4.41 -10.89
CA PRO A 431 8.26 -3.48 -10.21
C PRO A 431 9.11 -4.17 -9.13
N LEU A 432 10.38 -3.80 -9.01
CA LEU A 432 11.32 -4.41 -8.05
C LEU A 432 10.88 -4.28 -6.60
N SER A 433 10.28 -3.14 -6.23
CA SER A 433 9.72 -2.94 -4.89
C SER A 433 8.62 -3.95 -4.56
N THR A 434 7.76 -4.25 -5.52
CA THR A 434 6.70 -5.26 -5.42
C THR A 434 7.30 -6.67 -5.34
N GLN A 435 8.31 -6.98 -6.17
CA GLN A 435 9.02 -8.27 -6.10
C GLN A 435 9.65 -8.50 -4.71
N VAL A 436 10.31 -7.49 -4.16
CA VAL A 436 10.92 -7.55 -2.82
C VAL A 436 9.86 -7.74 -1.73
N LEU A 437 8.75 -7.01 -1.81
CA LEU A 437 7.67 -7.09 -0.82
C LEU A 437 7.10 -8.51 -0.68
N TYR A 438 7.01 -9.22 -1.81
CA TYR A 438 6.44 -10.57 -1.86
C TYR A 438 7.46 -11.68 -2.03
N SER A 439 8.75 -11.37 -2.09
CA SER A 439 9.83 -12.32 -2.44
C SER A 439 9.52 -13.10 -3.73
N ASN A 440 8.88 -12.43 -4.69
CA ASN A 440 8.45 -12.99 -5.97
C ASN A 440 9.30 -12.39 -7.09
N TYR A 441 10.50 -12.94 -7.25
CA TYR A 441 11.53 -12.39 -8.13
C TYR A 441 11.40 -12.90 -9.57
N MET A 442 11.74 -12.02 -10.52
CA MET A 442 11.80 -12.27 -11.95
C MET A 442 13.22 -11.98 -12.46
N THR A 443 13.62 -12.61 -13.58
CA THR A 443 14.97 -12.43 -14.13
C THR A 443 15.14 -11.16 -14.94
N GLY A 444 14.05 -10.66 -15.54
CA GLY A 444 14.03 -9.51 -16.41
C GLY A 444 13.56 -9.81 -17.83
N ILE A 445 13.15 -8.77 -18.54
CA ILE A 445 12.61 -8.87 -19.89
C ILE A 445 13.72 -9.27 -20.87
N ALA A 446 13.56 -10.45 -21.48
CA ALA A 446 14.48 -10.99 -22.46
C ALA A 446 14.03 -10.73 -23.91
N GLN A 447 12.70 -10.75 -24.15
CA GLN A 447 12.15 -10.55 -25.50
C GLN A 447 10.87 -9.73 -25.44
N ILE A 448 10.62 -8.99 -26.51
CA ILE A 448 9.37 -8.26 -26.74
C ILE A 448 8.92 -8.43 -28.19
N ARG A 449 7.61 -8.64 -28.35
CA ARG A 449 6.93 -8.62 -29.66
C ARG A 449 5.64 -7.81 -29.52
N PHE A 450 5.36 -6.97 -30.50
CA PHE A 450 4.09 -6.26 -30.61
C PHE A 450 3.21 -6.94 -31.63
N GLY A 451 1.93 -7.12 -31.33
CA GLY A 451 0.99 -7.79 -32.22
C GLY A 451 -0.45 -7.37 -31.98
N MET A 452 -1.35 -8.08 -32.64
CA MET A 452 -2.79 -7.89 -32.50
C MET A 452 -3.45 -9.19 -32.08
N GLU A 453 -4.21 -9.18 -30.98
CA GLU A 453 -5.02 -10.29 -30.53
C GLU A 453 -6.49 -9.88 -30.46
N GLN A 454 -7.36 -10.65 -31.12
CA GLN A 454 -8.80 -10.37 -31.17
C GLN A 454 -9.15 -8.91 -31.59
N GLY A 455 -8.32 -8.31 -32.45
CA GLY A 455 -8.49 -6.92 -32.91
C GLY A 455 -7.97 -5.85 -31.94
N PHE A 456 -7.26 -6.23 -30.87
CA PHE A 456 -6.64 -5.31 -29.93
C PHE A 456 -5.11 -5.39 -29.98
N PRO A 457 -4.41 -4.26 -29.84
CA PRO A 457 -2.96 -4.27 -29.74
C PRO A 457 -2.51 -4.90 -28.43
N VAL A 458 -1.52 -5.80 -28.53
CA VAL A 458 -0.93 -6.54 -27.42
C VAL A 458 0.58 -6.49 -27.50
N MET A 459 1.23 -6.35 -26.37
CA MET A 459 2.67 -6.53 -26.19
C MET A 459 2.92 -7.89 -25.56
N HIS A 460 3.65 -8.76 -26.25
CA HIS A 460 4.13 -10.03 -25.71
C HIS A 460 5.49 -9.76 -25.06
N VAL A 461 5.59 -10.06 -23.79
CA VAL A 461 6.81 -9.84 -22.99
C VAL A 461 7.29 -11.19 -22.50
N THR A 462 8.49 -11.61 -22.87
CA THR A 462 9.12 -12.81 -22.30
C THR A 462 10.04 -12.39 -21.16
N ASP A 463 9.71 -12.84 -19.96
CA ASP A 463 10.46 -12.63 -18.73
C ASP A 463 10.52 -13.98 -18.00
N ASP A 464 11.68 -14.37 -17.54
CA ASP A 464 11.94 -15.68 -16.90
C ASP A 464 11.49 -16.90 -17.73
N GLY A 465 11.62 -16.81 -19.05
CA GLY A 465 11.22 -17.88 -19.98
C GLY A 465 9.71 -18.03 -20.17
N ILE A 466 8.89 -17.19 -19.53
CA ILE A 466 7.44 -17.15 -19.65
C ILE A 466 7.04 -15.93 -20.49
N THR A 467 6.14 -16.15 -21.47
CA THR A 467 5.61 -15.04 -22.26
C THR A 467 4.29 -14.55 -21.68
N TYR A 468 4.28 -13.28 -21.31
CA TYR A 468 3.11 -12.55 -20.82
C TYR A 468 2.48 -11.74 -21.94
N HIS A 469 1.15 -11.72 -22.01
CA HIS A 469 0.37 -10.97 -22.97
C HIS A 469 -0.18 -9.71 -22.29
N ILE A 470 0.35 -8.55 -22.65
CA ILE A 470 0.00 -7.27 -22.04
C ILE A 470 -0.86 -6.47 -23.02
N PRO A 471 -2.17 -6.31 -22.76
CA PRO A 471 -3.03 -5.53 -23.63
C PRO A 471 -2.65 -4.05 -23.57
N LEU A 472 -2.62 -3.39 -24.73
CA LEU A 472 -2.24 -1.99 -24.83
C LEU A 472 -3.48 -1.10 -24.96
N GLY A 473 -3.62 -0.11 -24.08
CA GLY A 473 -4.69 0.90 -24.10
C GLY A 473 -4.21 2.18 -24.76
N PHE A 474 -4.72 2.50 -25.94
CA PHE A 474 -4.38 3.73 -26.68
C PHE A 474 -5.51 4.75 -26.65
N GLY A 475 -5.16 6.03 -26.73
CA GLY A 475 -6.10 7.14 -26.76
C GLY A 475 -6.34 7.76 -25.40
N GLU A 476 -6.90 8.97 -25.40
CA GLU A 476 -7.16 9.72 -24.17
C GLU A 476 -8.06 8.91 -23.22
N LYS A 477 -7.57 8.66 -22.01
CA LYS A 477 -8.32 8.00 -20.94
C LYS A 477 -8.78 6.56 -21.23
N ILE A 478 -8.06 5.83 -22.07
CA ILE A 478 -8.34 4.41 -22.31
C ILE A 478 -7.32 3.57 -21.54
N TYR A 479 -7.80 2.82 -20.58
CA TYR A 479 -7.04 1.87 -19.79
C TYR A 479 -7.51 0.45 -20.09
N ARG A 480 -6.57 -0.48 -20.27
CA ARG A 480 -6.85 -1.91 -20.40
C ARG A 480 -6.50 -2.60 -19.11
N GLN A 481 -7.44 -3.33 -18.55
CA GLN A 481 -7.27 -4.05 -17.28
C GLN A 481 -7.20 -5.55 -17.54
N GLN A 482 -6.29 -6.20 -16.81
CA GLN A 482 -6.20 -7.66 -16.76
C GLN A 482 -5.53 -8.13 -15.48
N THR A 483 -5.53 -9.45 -15.27
CA THR A 483 -4.75 -10.14 -14.25
C THR A 483 -3.48 -10.69 -14.86
N LEU A 484 -2.35 -10.43 -14.24
CA LEU A 484 -1.02 -10.94 -14.59
C LEU A 484 -0.61 -11.96 -13.53
N ALA A 485 -0.46 -13.23 -13.90
CA ALA A 485 -0.01 -14.28 -13.00
C ALA A 485 1.50 -14.49 -13.13
N VAL A 486 2.24 -14.29 -12.03
CA VAL A 486 3.70 -14.45 -11.97
C VAL A 486 4.06 -15.35 -10.80
N ASN A 487 4.70 -16.49 -11.07
CA ASN A 487 5.13 -17.45 -10.06
C ASN A 487 4.01 -17.83 -9.06
N GLY A 488 2.78 -18.00 -9.57
CA GLY A 488 1.61 -18.36 -8.75
C GLY A 488 0.99 -17.19 -7.96
N LYS A 489 1.49 -15.97 -8.12
CA LYS A 489 0.88 -14.75 -7.58
C LYS A 489 0.21 -13.97 -8.69
N GLU A 490 -1.04 -13.57 -8.45
CA GLU A 490 -1.79 -12.72 -9.36
C GLU A 490 -1.63 -11.25 -9.01
N TYR A 491 -1.41 -10.44 -10.05
CA TYR A 491 -1.37 -8.97 -9.97
C TYR A 491 -2.44 -8.42 -10.90
N ARG A 492 -3.29 -7.57 -10.39
CA ARG A 492 -4.15 -6.76 -11.24
C ARG A 492 -3.30 -5.67 -11.87
N ILE A 493 -3.39 -5.54 -13.20
CA ILE A 493 -2.72 -4.47 -13.92
C ILE A 493 -3.70 -3.66 -14.76
N SER A 494 -3.35 -2.40 -15.00
CA SER A 494 -4.04 -1.51 -15.92
C SER A 494 -3.02 -0.84 -16.80
N THR A 495 -3.20 -0.84 -18.12
CA THR A 495 -2.23 -0.29 -19.06
C THR A 495 -2.78 0.91 -19.82
N HIS A 496 -1.95 1.93 -19.98
CA HIS A 496 -2.20 3.07 -20.83
C HIS A 496 -0.98 3.36 -21.70
N CYS A 497 -1.20 3.65 -22.97
CA CYS A 497 -0.14 3.81 -23.96
C CYS A 497 -0.25 5.13 -24.70
N ILE A 498 0.91 5.74 -24.93
CA ILE A 498 1.05 6.94 -25.74
C ILE A 498 2.00 6.64 -26.90
N LEU A 499 1.54 6.85 -28.12
CA LEU A 499 2.35 6.69 -29.32
C LEU A 499 2.64 8.07 -29.93
N SER A 500 3.91 8.41 -30.07
CA SER A 500 4.37 9.73 -30.49
C SER A 500 5.68 9.64 -31.28
N LEU A 501 6.18 10.77 -31.74
CA LEU A 501 7.53 10.90 -32.25
C LEU A 501 8.40 11.66 -31.25
N ASN A 502 9.61 11.16 -31.01
CA ASN A 502 10.58 11.90 -30.19
C ASN A 502 11.16 13.12 -30.91
N ALA A 503 12.07 13.87 -30.28
CA ALA A 503 12.70 15.04 -30.84
C ALA A 503 13.50 14.74 -32.13
N GLU A 504 13.98 13.52 -32.30
CA GLU A 504 14.72 13.03 -33.50
C GLU A 504 13.80 12.44 -34.57
N ARG A 505 12.46 12.53 -34.37
CA ARG A 505 11.41 11.94 -35.21
C ARG A 505 11.42 10.41 -35.27
N ARG A 506 12.03 9.73 -34.32
CA ARG A 506 11.88 8.28 -34.16
C ARG A 506 10.53 7.98 -33.52
N LEU A 507 9.89 6.88 -33.98
CA LEU A 507 8.65 6.40 -33.35
C LEU A 507 8.91 5.99 -31.90
N MET A 508 8.10 6.52 -30.99
CA MET A 508 8.20 6.27 -29.56
C MET A 508 6.86 5.75 -29.02
N LEU A 509 6.90 4.60 -28.38
CA LEU A 509 5.77 4.02 -27.63
C LEU A 509 6.07 4.07 -26.14
N GLU A 510 5.26 4.81 -25.40
CA GLU A 510 5.25 4.77 -23.93
C GLU A 510 4.16 3.81 -23.45
N VAL A 511 4.51 2.86 -22.62
CA VAL A 511 3.59 1.92 -21.97
C VAL A 511 3.67 2.13 -20.46
N GLN A 512 2.63 2.70 -19.90
CA GLN A 512 2.47 2.80 -18.45
C GLN A 512 1.67 1.57 -17.96
N ILE A 513 2.24 0.81 -17.05
CA ILE A 513 1.62 -0.36 -16.43
C ILE A 513 1.39 -0.01 -14.96
N TYR A 514 0.15 0.21 -14.63
CA TYR A 514 -0.30 0.47 -13.26
C TYR A 514 -0.58 -0.85 -12.55
N PHE A 515 -0.26 -0.90 -11.27
CA PHE A 515 -0.56 -2.01 -10.36
C PHE A 515 -1.48 -1.50 -9.25
N PRO A 516 -2.80 -1.38 -9.47
CA PRO A 516 -3.72 -0.69 -8.56
C PRO A 516 -3.75 -1.21 -7.13
N GLU A 517 -3.39 -2.48 -6.93
CA GLU A 517 -3.31 -3.10 -5.60
C GLU A 517 -1.96 -2.89 -4.89
N GLU A 518 -0.95 -2.38 -5.62
CA GLU A 518 0.45 -2.30 -5.16
C GLU A 518 0.92 -0.85 -5.07
N ILE A 519 2.12 -0.65 -4.52
CA ILE A 519 2.70 0.69 -4.33
C ILE A 519 3.51 1.21 -5.51
N ALA A 520 3.78 0.38 -6.49
CA ALA A 520 4.68 0.77 -7.57
C ALA A 520 4.10 0.42 -8.92
N ASP A 521 4.32 1.34 -9.85
CA ASP A 521 3.96 1.22 -11.25
C ASP A 521 5.22 1.09 -12.11
N LYS A 522 5.05 0.53 -13.31
CA LYS A 522 6.09 0.34 -14.30
C LYS A 522 5.85 1.20 -15.52
N LYS A 523 6.88 1.88 -16.00
CA LYS A 523 6.88 2.59 -17.27
C LYS A 523 7.94 2.00 -18.19
N LEU A 524 7.54 1.63 -19.39
CA LEU A 524 8.40 1.17 -20.47
C LEU A 524 8.29 2.16 -21.63
N VAL A 525 9.42 2.63 -22.13
CA VAL A 525 9.49 3.53 -23.30
C VAL A 525 10.31 2.85 -24.38
N PHE A 526 9.71 2.65 -25.53
CA PHE A 526 10.30 2.00 -26.69
C PHE A 526 10.56 3.02 -27.78
N LEU A 527 11.80 3.03 -28.30
CA LEU A 527 12.18 3.81 -29.46
C LEU A 527 12.51 2.84 -30.62
N PHE A 528 11.76 2.95 -31.70
CA PHE A 528 11.90 2.06 -32.83
C PHE A 528 12.88 2.66 -33.87
N ASP A 529 13.84 1.84 -34.32
CA ASP A 529 14.82 2.22 -35.32
C ASP A 529 15.18 1.02 -36.22
N GLY A 530 14.44 0.84 -37.33
CA GLY A 530 14.67 -0.28 -38.26
C GLY A 530 14.55 -1.66 -37.58
N ASN A 531 15.67 -2.34 -37.44
CA ASN A 531 15.76 -3.66 -36.76
C ASN A 531 16.16 -3.57 -35.29
N GLU A 532 16.32 -2.36 -34.75
CA GLU A 532 16.66 -2.13 -33.36
C GLU A 532 15.46 -1.58 -32.60
N LEU A 533 15.38 -1.95 -31.33
CA LEU A 533 14.39 -1.48 -30.36
C LEU A 533 15.11 -1.05 -29.09
N GLU A 534 15.15 0.25 -28.84
CA GLU A 534 15.72 0.79 -27.60
C GLU A 534 14.63 0.82 -26.53
N LEU A 535 14.85 0.16 -25.40
CA LEU A 535 13.94 0.10 -24.26
C LEU A 535 14.50 0.88 -23.08
N HIS A 536 13.74 1.85 -22.58
CA HIS A 536 13.98 2.53 -21.31
C HIS A 536 12.91 2.10 -20.32
N ALA A 537 13.31 1.49 -19.20
CA ALA A 537 12.40 1.13 -18.12
C ALA A 537 12.55 2.06 -16.93
N SER A 538 11.47 2.31 -16.21
CA SER A 538 11.46 3.07 -14.95
C SER A 538 10.32 2.60 -14.05
N GLU A 539 10.41 2.93 -12.77
CA GLU A 539 9.41 2.59 -11.74
C GLU A 539 9.03 3.84 -10.93
N THR A 540 7.78 3.88 -10.49
CA THR A 540 7.26 4.93 -9.63
C THR A 540 6.55 4.28 -8.44
N PRO A 541 6.96 4.54 -7.16
CA PRO A 541 8.09 5.36 -6.75
C PRO A 541 9.45 4.71 -7.07
N ASP A 542 10.48 5.54 -7.30
CA ASP A 542 11.85 5.08 -7.53
C ASP A 542 12.42 4.45 -6.24
N ILE A 543 12.69 3.15 -6.28
CA ILE A 543 13.19 2.38 -5.13
C ILE A 543 14.55 2.88 -4.63
N ILE A 544 15.36 3.50 -5.48
CA ILE A 544 16.68 4.04 -5.11
C ILE A 544 16.50 5.29 -4.24
N ARG A 545 15.56 6.15 -4.60
CA ARG A 545 15.16 7.30 -3.76
C ARG A 545 14.57 6.83 -2.45
N PHE A 546 13.76 5.78 -2.48
CA PHE A 546 13.18 5.17 -1.29
C PHE A 546 14.25 4.58 -0.36
N ALA A 547 15.22 3.83 -0.88
CA ALA A 547 16.35 3.33 -0.10
C ALA A 547 17.19 4.47 0.50
N GLY A 548 17.30 5.60 -0.21
CA GLY A 548 17.92 6.84 0.30
C GLY A 548 17.16 7.46 1.47
N LEU A 549 15.82 7.47 1.42
CA LEU A 549 14.96 7.92 2.53
C LEU A 549 15.12 7.01 3.75
N LEU A 550 15.05 5.68 3.58
CA LEU A 550 15.29 4.71 4.65
C LEU A 550 16.65 4.90 5.32
N ALA A 551 17.69 5.21 4.54
CA ALA A 551 19.04 5.47 5.07
C ALA A 551 19.15 6.83 5.79
N GLY A 552 18.36 7.84 5.40
CA GLY A 552 18.36 9.19 5.98
C GLY A 552 17.54 9.33 7.26
N GLU A 553 16.46 8.56 7.41
CA GLU A 553 15.50 8.69 8.51
C GLU A 553 15.82 7.84 9.76
N LYS A 554 16.97 7.19 9.82
CA LYS A 554 17.48 6.48 11.01
C LYS A 554 17.49 7.29 12.32
N ARG A 555 17.20 8.60 12.28
CA ARG A 555 17.07 9.44 13.46
C ARG A 555 15.79 9.19 14.27
N MET A 556 14.70 8.77 13.65
CA MET A 556 13.45 8.41 14.36
C MET A 556 13.39 6.93 14.77
N LEU A 557 14.04 6.07 13.98
CA LEU A 557 14.26 4.67 14.36
C LEU A 557 15.56 4.61 15.17
N ARG A 558 15.50 4.79 16.46
CA ARG A 558 16.62 4.47 17.38
C ARG A 558 16.88 2.96 17.44
N THR A 559 16.96 2.33 16.29
CA THR A 559 17.39 0.95 16.20
C THR A 559 18.88 0.92 15.83
N SER A 560 19.66 0.51 16.82
CA SER A 560 21.06 0.05 16.74
C SER A 560 22.07 0.87 15.91
N ARG A 561 23.26 1.01 16.49
CA ARG A 561 24.51 1.59 15.99
C ARG A 561 25.02 1.02 14.65
N LEU A 562 24.19 0.93 13.63
CA LEU A 562 24.67 0.78 12.26
C LEU A 562 24.94 2.19 11.73
N GLU A 563 26.20 2.57 11.73
CA GLU A 563 26.72 3.80 11.15
C GLU A 563 26.10 4.05 9.77
N GLN A 564 25.81 5.33 9.51
CA GLN A 564 25.41 5.86 8.19
C GLN A 564 26.46 5.49 7.13
N LYS A 565 26.46 4.28 6.66
CA LYS A 565 27.16 3.93 5.42
C LYS A 565 26.24 4.30 4.28
N ASN A 566 26.56 5.42 3.61
CA ASN A 566 25.98 5.74 2.31
C ASN A 566 26.06 4.48 1.43
N ILE A 567 24.95 4.14 0.77
CA ILE A 567 24.94 3.06 -0.24
C ILE A 567 26.11 3.35 -1.20
N PRO A 568 27.07 2.44 -1.38
CA PRO A 568 28.20 2.64 -2.27
C PRO A 568 27.72 3.01 -3.68
N ASN A 569 28.42 3.91 -4.36
CA ASN A 569 28.02 4.35 -5.71
C ASN A 569 27.89 3.17 -6.70
N TYR A 570 28.71 2.13 -6.55
CA TYR A 570 28.59 0.89 -7.32
C TYR A 570 27.23 0.18 -7.10
N MET A 571 26.77 0.09 -5.86
CA MET A 571 25.47 -0.50 -5.55
C MET A 571 24.31 0.35 -6.08
N LYS A 572 24.41 1.70 -6.02
CA LYS A 572 23.43 2.60 -6.67
C LYS A 572 23.39 2.38 -8.18
N TYR A 573 24.55 2.18 -8.80
CA TYR A 573 24.62 1.91 -10.24
C TYR A 573 23.93 0.56 -10.60
N LYS A 574 24.24 -0.51 -9.85
CA LYS A 574 23.60 -1.83 -10.05
C LYS A 574 22.09 -1.77 -9.82
N LEU A 575 21.64 -1.13 -8.75
CA LEU A 575 20.21 -0.94 -8.50
C LEU A 575 19.52 -0.15 -9.64
N ARG A 576 20.18 0.88 -10.17
CA ARG A 576 19.64 1.63 -11.31
C ARG A 576 19.48 0.74 -12.54
N ARG A 577 20.42 -0.14 -12.84
CA ARG A 577 20.30 -1.09 -13.95
C ARG A 577 19.12 -2.04 -13.78
N LEU A 578 18.81 -2.46 -12.55
CA LEU A 578 17.66 -3.33 -12.28
C LEU A 578 16.29 -2.64 -12.44
N VAL A 579 16.20 -1.36 -12.07
CA VAL A 579 14.91 -0.65 -12.04
C VAL A 579 14.70 0.31 -13.21
N ALA A 580 15.77 0.84 -13.77
CA ALA A 580 15.73 1.84 -14.84
C ALA A 580 16.84 1.59 -15.88
N PRO A 581 16.92 0.39 -16.50
CA PRO A 581 17.89 0.13 -17.55
C PRO A 581 17.49 0.83 -18.85
N THR A 582 18.52 1.11 -19.66
CA THR A 582 18.38 1.34 -21.09
C THR A 582 19.07 0.19 -21.78
N VAL A 583 18.34 -0.56 -22.58
CA VAL A 583 18.85 -1.72 -23.32
C VAL A 583 18.42 -1.65 -24.79
N ILE A 584 19.22 -2.25 -25.66
CA ILE A 584 18.92 -2.34 -27.09
C ILE A 584 18.59 -3.80 -27.41
N GLY A 585 17.46 -4.00 -28.09
CA GLY A 585 17.04 -5.29 -28.62
C GLY A 585 17.17 -5.31 -30.14
N HIS A 586 17.52 -6.47 -30.67
CA HIS A 586 17.64 -6.70 -32.09
C HIS A 586 16.52 -7.60 -32.60
N ALA A 587 15.92 -7.23 -33.74
CA ALA A 587 14.89 -8.05 -34.36
C ALA A 587 15.50 -9.38 -34.81
N ILE A 588 14.81 -10.47 -34.48
CA ILE A 588 15.10 -11.80 -35.02
C ILE A 588 14.07 -12.11 -36.11
N GLU A 589 14.54 -12.77 -37.20
CA GLU A 589 13.68 -13.19 -38.28
C GLU A 589 12.70 -14.32 -37.88
#